data_27cb34de69c9178d9a919fa95a57294a
#
_entry.id   27cb34de69c9178d9a919fa95a57294a
#
_cell.length_a   1.000
_cell.length_b   1.000
_cell.length_c   1.000
_cell.angle_alpha   90.00
_cell.angle_beta   90.00
_cell.angle_gamma   90.00
#
_symmetry.space_group_name_H-M   'P 1'
#
loop_
_entity.id
_entity.type
_entity.pdbx_description
1 polymer ?
#
loop_
_entity_poly.entity_id
_entity_poly.type
_entity_poly.pdbx_seq_one_letter_code
_entity_poly.pdbx_strand_id
1 'polypeptide(L)'
;MKLFKNNRWLLIPILSSLLLLVLMKTVLFLGYVPTESMEPTLKKDSFILGTRLYGDLTDGDIIIFERDGRLLVKRITASGGEAVVRNGITLIVPENCYYVQGDNANHSYDSRFWSDPFVKESRIKAKLLG
;
A
#
# COMPACT_ATOMS: atom_id res chain seq x y z
N MET A 1 -5.67 -15.88 -49.74
CA MET A 1 -4.86 -15.40 -48.62
C MET A 1 -4.59 -13.88 -48.67
N LYS A 2 -5.65 -13.11 -48.93
CA LYS A 2 -5.57 -11.65 -48.91
C LYS A 2 -6.06 -11.01 -47.57
N LEU A 3 -6.45 -11.83 -46.61
CA LEU A 3 -7.06 -11.39 -45.33
C LEU A 3 -6.07 -10.75 -44.34
N PHE A 4 -4.75 -10.97 -44.53
CA PHE A 4 -3.75 -10.45 -43.60
C PHE A 4 -2.99 -9.20 -44.10
N LYS A 5 -3.32 -8.70 -45.29
CA LYS A 5 -2.46 -7.70 -45.96
C LYS A 5 -2.62 -6.25 -45.52
N ASN A 6 -3.64 -5.91 -44.72
CA ASN A 6 -3.89 -4.51 -44.37
C ASN A 6 -4.43 -4.23 -42.95
N ASN A 7 -4.22 -5.13 -42.00
CA ASN A 7 -4.72 -4.91 -40.61
C ASN A 7 -3.65 -4.32 -39.69
N ARG A 8 -2.60 -3.74 -40.27
CA ARG A 8 -1.55 -3.07 -39.47
C ARG A 8 -2.10 -1.91 -38.62
N TRP A 9 -3.17 -1.28 -39.06
CA TRP A 9 -3.85 -0.24 -38.32
C TRP A 9 -4.54 -0.77 -37.05
N LEU A 10 -4.91 -2.05 -36.99
CA LEU A 10 -5.45 -2.70 -35.79
C LEU A 10 -4.37 -2.99 -34.75
N LEU A 11 -3.10 -3.11 -35.17
CA LEU A 11 -1.99 -3.39 -34.26
C LEU A 11 -1.75 -2.22 -33.29
N ILE A 12 -1.94 -0.97 -33.74
CA ILE A 12 -1.72 0.21 -32.92
C ILE A 12 -2.68 0.23 -31.70
N PRO A 13 -4.01 0.13 -31.87
CA PRO A 13 -4.91 0.11 -30.71
C PRO A 13 -4.73 -1.13 -29.84
N ILE A 14 -4.39 -2.30 -30.41
CA ILE A 14 -4.12 -3.50 -29.63
C ILE A 14 -2.88 -3.32 -28.76
N LEU A 15 -1.77 -2.86 -29.37
CA LEU A 15 -0.52 -2.64 -28.64
C LEU A 15 -0.65 -1.51 -27.60
N SER A 16 -1.36 -0.44 -27.93
CA SER A 16 -1.59 0.66 -26.99
C SER A 16 -2.48 0.21 -25.81
N SER A 17 -3.51 -0.61 -26.07
CA SER A 17 -4.36 -1.16 -25.02
C SER A 17 -3.57 -2.10 -24.11
N LEU A 18 -2.72 -2.96 -24.68
CA LEU A 18 -1.86 -3.86 -23.93
C LEU A 18 -0.87 -3.07 -23.06
N LEU A 19 -0.24 -2.04 -23.63
CA LEU A 19 0.66 -1.15 -22.89
C LEU A 19 -0.06 -0.46 -21.75
N LEU A 20 -1.27 0.04 -21.99
CA LEU A 20 -2.08 0.66 -20.95
C LEU A 20 -2.40 -0.32 -19.80
N LEU A 21 -2.79 -1.55 -20.14
CA LEU A 21 -3.05 -2.60 -19.14
C LEU A 21 -1.81 -2.92 -18.30
N VAL A 22 -0.65 -3.00 -18.95
CA VAL A 22 0.63 -3.22 -18.24
C VAL A 22 0.93 -2.05 -17.31
N LEU A 23 0.79 -0.81 -17.79
CA LEU A 23 0.98 0.39 -16.96
C LEU A 23 0.02 0.40 -15.78
N MET A 24 -1.25 0.11 -15.99
CA MET A 24 -2.24 0.04 -14.92
C MET A 24 -1.85 -0.99 -13.86
N LYS A 25 -1.39 -2.17 -14.25
CA LYS A 25 -0.96 -3.21 -13.31
C LYS A 25 0.35 -2.90 -12.60
N THR A 26 1.25 -2.18 -13.23
CA THR A 26 2.56 -1.86 -12.64
C THR A 26 2.54 -0.60 -11.78
N VAL A 27 1.65 0.33 -12.07
CA VAL A 27 1.56 1.63 -11.38
C VAL A 27 0.47 1.64 -10.33
N LEU A 28 -0.70 1.09 -10.64
CA LEU A 28 -1.85 1.14 -9.76
C LEU A 28 -2.01 -0.15 -8.94
N PHE A 29 -2.52 0.02 -7.75
CA PHE A 29 -2.90 -1.06 -6.85
C PHE A 29 -4.38 -0.91 -6.52
N LEU A 30 -5.17 -1.92 -6.84
CA LEU A 30 -6.56 -2.01 -6.43
C LEU A 30 -6.65 -2.98 -5.25
N GLY A 31 -7.16 -2.51 -4.12
CA GLY A 31 -7.29 -3.29 -2.90
C GLY A 31 -8.71 -3.33 -2.38
N TYR A 32 -8.94 -4.29 -1.50
CA TYR A 32 -10.18 -4.47 -0.76
C TYR A 32 -9.89 -4.34 0.73
N VAL A 33 -10.78 -3.68 1.47
CA VAL A 33 -10.65 -3.44 2.91
C VAL A 33 -11.53 -4.42 3.68
N PRO A 34 -10.99 -5.53 4.23
CA PRO A 34 -11.80 -6.56 4.87
C PRO A 34 -12.14 -6.26 6.33
N THR A 35 -11.49 -5.26 6.95
CA THR A 35 -11.63 -4.97 8.38
C THR A 35 -11.98 -3.51 8.64
N GLU A 36 -12.40 -3.24 9.86
CA GLU A 36 -12.75 -1.90 10.33
C GLU A 36 -11.56 -1.11 10.91
N SER A 37 -10.34 -1.64 10.83
CA SER A 37 -9.18 -1.06 11.51
C SER A 37 -8.81 0.35 11.04
N MET A 38 -9.22 0.73 9.84
CA MET A 38 -8.97 2.06 9.26
C MET A 38 -10.21 2.96 9.23
N GLU A 39 -11.32 2.55 9.85
CA GLU A 39 -12.48 3.40 9.98
C GLU A 39 -12.21 4.59 10.92
N PRO A 40 -12.80 5.75 10.66
CA PRO A 40 -13.74 6.07 9.59
C PRO A 40 -13.10 6.43 8.24
N THR A 41 -11.77 6.48 8.15
CA THR A 41 -11.06 6.91 6.93
C THR A 41 -11.30 5.97 5.76
N LEU A 42 -11.18 4.66 6.02
CA LEU A 42 -11.47 3.61 5.05
C LEU A 42 -12.51 2.67 5.67
N LYS A 43 -13.66 2.58 5.05
CA LYS A 43 -14.74 1.72 5.54
C LYS A 43 -14.47 0.26 5.22
N LYS A 44 -14.85 -0.62 6.15
CA LYS A 44 -14.89 -2.06 5.90
C LYS A 44 -15.70 -2.35 4.64
N ASP A 45 -15.27 -3.36 3.88
CA ASP A 45 -15.89 -3.82 2.63
C ASP A 45 -15.86 -2.80 1.50
N SER A 46 -14.99 -1.80 1.57
CA SER A 46 -14.74 -0.85 0.48
C SER A 46 -13.55 -1.26 -0.36
N PHE A 47 -13.48 -0.71 -1.58
CA PHE A 47 -12.31 -0.82 -2.45
C PHE A 47 -11.46 0.43 -2.32
N ILE A 48 -10.14 0.25 -2.43
CA ILE A 48 -9.17 1.33 -2.37
C ILE A 48 -8.28 1.30 -3.59
N LEU A 49 -7.80 2.47 -3.97
CA LEU A 49 -6.83 2.63 -5.05
C LEU A 49 -5.52 3.18 -4.46
N GLY A 50 -4.44 2.50 -4.76
CA GLY A 50 -3.09 2.90 -4.38
C GLY A 50 -2.19 3.07 -5.59
N THR A 51 -1.04 3.67 -5.37
CA THR A 51 0.04 3.74 -6.34
C THR A 51 1.22 2.90 -5.88
N ARG A 52 1.78 2.12 -6.81
CA ARG A 52 3.02 1.40 -6.60
C ARG A 52 4.25 2.28 -6.81
N LEU A 53 4.05 3.40 -7.52
CA LEU A 53 5.07 4.43 -7.70
C LEU A 53 4.80 5.54 -6.68
N TYR A 54 5.44 5.43 -5.55
CA TYR A 54 5.41 6.44 -4.51
C TYR A 54 6.84 6.93 -4.28
N GLY A 55 6.98 8.21 -4.02
CA GLY A 55 8.26 8.81 -3.64
C GLY A 55 8.60 8.51 -2.17
N ASP A 56 9.13 9.49 -1.49
CA ASP A 56 9.40 9.37 -0.05
C ASP A 56 8.09 9.24 0.72
N LEU A 57 8.06 8.27 1.63
CA LEU A 57 6.95 8.06 2.54
C LEU A 57 7.17 8.90 3.80
N THR A 58 6.10 9.53 4.26
CA THR A 58 6.12 10.38 5.45
C THR A 58 5.05 9.98 6.45
N ASP A 59 5.17 10.47 7.68
CA ASP A 59 4.16 10.27 8.69
C ASP A 59 2.81 10.80 8.20
N GLY A 60 1.75 10.03 8.43
CA GLY A 60 0.41 10.31 7.93
C GLY A 60 0.04 9.61 6.63
N ASP A 61 1.00 9.10 5.88
CA ASP A 61 0.71 8.31 4.69
C ASP A 61 0.05 6.97 5.05
N ILE A 62 -0.93 6.58 4.26
CA ILE A 62 -1.55 5.26 4.38
C ILE A 62 -0.88 4.34 3.37
N ILE A 63 -0.39 3.21 3.86
CA ILE A 63 0.36 2.24 3.06
C ILE A 63 -0.32 0.87 3.05
N ILE A 64 -0.12 0.17 1.95
CA ILE A 64 -0.50 -1.24 1.79
C ILE A 64 0.80 -2.03 1.81
N PHE A 65 0.89 -2.99 2.72
CA PHE A 65 2.11 -3.78 2.92
C PHE A 65 1.77 -5.23 3.22
N GLU A 66 2.76 -6.09 3.02
CA GLU A 66 2.65 -7.51 3.31
C GLU A 66 3.25 -7.83 4.67
N ARG A 67 2.50 -8.58 5.47
CA ARG A 67 2.92 -9.14 6.74
C ARG A 67 2.32 -10.52 6.93
N ASP A 68 3.17 -11.49 7.23
CA ASP A 68 2.75 -12.89 7.48
C ASP A 68 1.86 -13.46 6.36
N GLY A 69 2.22 -13.16 5.11
CA GLY A 69 1.49 -13.61 3.92
C GLY A 69 0.16 -12.89 3.65
N ARG A 70 -0.12 -11.81 4.39
CA ARG A 70 -1.35 -11.02 4.23
C ARG A 70 -1.03 -9.58 3.86
N LEU A 71 -1.91 -8.98 3.09
CA LEU A 71 -1.88 -7.56 2.82
C LEU A 71 -2.64 -6.81 3.91
N LEU A 72 -2.00 -5.81 4.47
CA LEU A 72 -2.56 -4.93 5.50
C LEU A 72 -2.54 -3.50 5.00
N VAL A 73 -3.49 -2.71 5.49
CA VAL A 73 -3.57 -1.27 5.24
C VAL A 73 -3.52 -0.55 6.58
N LYS A 74 -2.52 0.30 6.76
CA LYS A 74 -2.33 1.08 7.99
C LYS A 74 -1.74 2.45 7.66
N ARG A 75 -1.80 3.33 8.64
CA ARG A 75 -1.19 4.67 8.55
C ARG A 75 0.19 4.68 9.19
N ILE A 76 1.16 5.28 8.52
CA ILE A 76 2.48 5.55 9.11
C ILE A 76 2.31 6.60 10.21
N THR A 77 2.75 6.27 11.41
CA THR A 77 2.77 7.18 12.55
C THR A 77 4.17 7.59 12.97
N ALA A 78 5.18 6.82 12.58
CA ALA A 78 6.58 7.20 12.74
C ALA A 78 7.44 6.53 11.66
N SER A 79 8.49 7.23 11.25
CA SER A 79 9.41 6.81 10.20
C SER A 79 10.82 6.60 10.75
N GLY A 80 11.72 6.04 9.96
CA GLY A 80 13.08 5.72 10.36
C GLY A 80 13.80 6.88 11.05
N GLY A 81 14.41 6.60 12.18
CA GLY A 81 15.10 7.56 13.05
C GLY A 81 14.22 8.23 14.10
N GLU A 82 12.91 8.14 13.99
CA GLU A 82 11.98 8.71 14.97
C GLU A 82 11.80 7.80 16.19
N ALA A 83 11.50 8.42 17.33
CA ALA A 83 11.22 7.72 18.58
C ALA A 83 9.71 7.50 18.75
N VAL A 84 9.34 6.30 19.21
CA VAL A 84 7.97 5.98 19.62
C VAL A 84 7.99 5.40 21.02
N VAL A 85 6.94 5.64 21.80
CA VAL A 85 6.78 5.05 23.12
C VAL A 85 5.74 3.94 23.06
N ARG A 86 6.14 2.74 23.47
CA ARG A 86 5.27 1.57 23.54
C ARG A 86 5.44 0.89 24.90
N ASN A 87 4.35 0.79 25.65
CA ASN A 87 4.35 0.17 26.98
C ASN A 87 5.40 0.79 27.94
N GLY A 88 5.55 2.12 27.88
CA GLY A 88 6.50 2.85 28.71
C GLY A 88 7.96 2.77 28.23
N ILE A 89 8.23 2.06 27.14
CA ILE A 89 9.58 1.90 26.56
C ILE A 89 9.69 2.74 25.31
N THR A 90 10.76 3.53 25.20
CA THR A 90 11.07 4.29 23.98
C THR A 90 11.78 3.39 22.99
N LEU A 91 11.21 3.29 21.79
CA LEU A 91 11.79 2.58 20.66
C LEU A 91 12.20 3.59 19.60
N ILE A 92 13.32 3.35 18.95
CA ILE A 92 13.74 4.10 17.76
C ILE A 92 13.39 3.28 16.54
N VAL A 93 12.62 3.88 15.62
CA VAL A 93 12.30 3.23 14.35
C VAL A 93 13.58 3.09 13.54
N PRO A 94 13.94 1.86 13.11
CA PRO A 94 15.13 1.66 12.27
C PRO A 94 15.02 2.40 10.94
N GLU A 95 16.16 2.69 10.34
CA GLU A 95 16.20 3.24 8.98
C GLU A 95 15.50 2.29 8.00
N ASN A 96 14.79 2.88 7.03
CA ASN A 96 13.98 2.15 6.04
C ASN A 96 12.88 1.28 6.66
N CYS A 97 12.42 1.65 7.84
CA CYS A 97 11.30 1.03 8.53
C CYS A 97 10.27 2.06 8.93
N TYR A 98 9.08 1.57 9.25
CA TYR A 98 7.94 2.42 9.63
C TYR A 98 7.20 1.78 10.79
N TYR A 99 6.68 2.63 11.67
CA TYR A 99 5.77 2.24 12.73
C TYR A 99 4.37 2.64 12.29
N VAL A 100 3.42 1.72 12.30
CA VAL A 100 2.11 1.92 11.70
C VAL A 100 0.98 1.64 12.68
N GLN A 101 -0.12 2.36 12.51
CA GLN A 101 -1.33 2.18 13.32
C GLN A 101 -2.57 2.27 12.43
N GLY A 102 -3.63 1.55 12.84
CA GLY A 102 -4.94 1.74 12.27
C GLY A 102 -5.61 2.98 12.82
N ASP A 103 -6.40 3.66 11.99
CA ASP A 103 -7.13 4.87 12.39
C ASP A 103 -8.22 4.58 13.43
N ASN A 104 -8.75 3.36 13.43
CA ASN A 104 -9.68 2.88 14.45
C ASN A 104 -8.93 2.22 15.60
N ALA A 105 -8.42 3.03 16.51
CA ALA A 105 -7.47 2.63 17.54
C ALA A 105 -7.93 1.43 18.39
N ASN A 106 -9.22 1.35 18.70
CA ASN A 106 -9.78 0.29 19.55
C ASN A 106 -10.05 -1.01 18.79
N HIS A 107 -9.97 -1.00 17.45
CA HIS A 107 -10.27 -2.12 16.57
C HIS A 107 -9.15 -2.38 15.57
N SER A 108 -7.91 -2.09 15.96
CA SER A 108 -6.75 -2.28 15.10
C SER A 108 -5.65 -3.06 15.83
N TYR A 109 -5.19 -4.11 15.19
CA TYR A 109 -4.00 -4.85 15.60
C TYR A 109 -2.83 -4.44 14.71
N ASP A 110 -1.89 -3.71 15.28
CA ASP A 110 -0.85 -3.02 14.53
C ASP A 110 0.48 -2.95 15.31
N SER A 111 1.37 -2.03 14.95
CA SER A 111 2.70 -1.88 15.56
C SER A 111 2.69 -1.75 17.08
N ARG A 112 1.60 -1.27 17.64
CA ARG A 112 1.45 -1.16 19.11
C ARG A 112 1.46 -2.51 19.81
N PHE A 113 1.11 -3.58 19.10
CA PHE A 113 0.89 -4.91 19.66
C PHE A 113 1.80 -6.00 19.08
N TRP A 114 2.36 -5.80 17.88
CA TRP A 114 3.19 -6.81 17.24
C TRP A 114 4.51 -7.02 17.99
N SER A 115 4.99 -8.25 18.03
CA SER A 115 6.30 -8.57 18.59
C SER A 115 7.44 -7.90 17.85
N ASP A 116 7.41 -7.90 16.51
CA ASP A 116 8.24 -7.05 15.66
C ASP A 116 7.37 -5.86 15.20
N PRO A 117 7.55 -4.67 15.79
CA PRO A 117 6.64 -3.58 15.56
C PRO A 117 6.87 -2.81 14.25
N PHE A 118 7.94 -3.12 13.52
CA PHE A 118 8.34 -2.31 12.38
C PHE A 118 8.01 -2.96 11.05
N VAL A 119 7.57 -2.12 10.10
CA VAL A 119 7.34 -2.51 8.72
C VAL A 119 8.54 -2.08 7.89
N LYS A 120 9.21 -3.03 7.26
CA LYS A 120 10.32 -2.73 6.35
C LYS A 120 9.79 -2.15 5.04
N GLU A 121 10.49 -1.18 4.49
CA GLU A 121 10.13 -0.57 3.21
C GLU A 121 9.99 -1.60 2.09
N SER A 122 10.82 -2.64 2.09
CA SER A 122 10.75 -3.74 1.12
C SER A 122 9.43 -4.52 1.14
N ARG A 123 8.65 -4.41 2.22
CA ARG A 123 7.33 -5.06 2.36
C ARG A 123 6.19 -4.18 1.88
N ILE A 124 6.43 -2.91 1.62
CA ILE A 124 5.40 -1.98 1.17
C ILE A 124 5.11 -2.20 -0.31
N LYS A 125 3.84 -2.38 -0.64
CA LYS A 125 3.38 -2.66 -2.00
C LYS A 125 2.84 -1.44 -2.70
N ALA A 126 2.21 -0.53 -1.96
CA ALA A 126 1.60 0.66 -2.52
C ALA A 126 1.33 1.71 -1.42
N LYS A 127 1.13 2.94 -1.86
CA LYS A 127 0.64 4.05 -1.06
C LYS A 127 -0.78 4.38 -1.50
N LEU A 128 -1.68 4.64 -0.56
CA LEU A 128 -3.04 5.03 -0.86
C LEU A 128 -3.06 6.36 -1.64
N LEU A 129 -3.85 6.40 -2.71
CA LEU A 129 -4.17 7.63 -3.44
C LEU A 129 -5.30 8.38 -2.74
N GLY A 130 -5.15 9.68 -2.66
CA GLY A 130 -6.18 10.56 -2.11
C GLY A 130 -5.83 11.23 -0.81
#